data_de7d080b50db6cf52121087ebfceaa1e
#
_entry.id   de7d080b50db6cf52121087ebfceaa1e
#
_cell.length_a   1.000
_cell.length_b   1.000
_cell.length_c   1.000
_cell.angle_alpha   90.00
_cell.angle_beta   90.00
_cell.angle_gamma   90.00
#
_symmetry.space_group_name_H-M   'P 1'
#
loop_
_entity.id
_entity.type
_entity.pdbx_description
1 polymer ?
#
loop_
_entity_poly.entity_id
_entity_poly.type
_entity_poly.pdbx_seq_one_letter_code
_entity_poly.pdbx_strand_id
1 'polypeptide(L)'
;DILLDDFKTIYYWEYVHRLLGRIYGILFLFPFLFFLLKKAFSKEYNLKLFFLFILILLQGFVGWYMVKSGLVELTSVSHFRLAIHLNIALILFACIFWYFLNLKNFTNKYFFNFSKKEIFFKLFVFLIFFQITLGAFTSGLDAGKIYQTWPLMNENYFPDDTNFKNLTISNIFSDPSLVQFLHRNTAYIIFFYTIFI
;
A
#
# COMPACT_ATOMS: atom_id res chain seq x y z
N ASP A 1 -28.39 -3.37 -5.80
CA ASP A 1 -28.16 -3.29 -7.25
C ASP A 1 -27.42 -1.98 -7.55
N ILE A 2 -26.30 -2.07 -8.27
CA ILE A 2 -25.57 -0.89 -8.73
C ILE A 2 -26.31 -0.33 -9.94
N LEU A 3 -26.62 0.97 -9.91
CA LEU A 3 -27.23 1.65 -11.05
C LEU A 3 -26.25 1.67 -12.24
N LEU A 4 -26.77 1.66 -13.48
CA LEU A 4 -25.94 1.63 -14.69
C LEU A 4 -24.94 2.79 -14.77
N ASP A 5 -25.31 3.97 -14.28
CA ASP A 5 -24.45 5.15 -14.30
C ASP A 5 -23.33 5.08 -13.24
N ASP A 6 -23.61 4.49 -12.07
CA ASP A 6 -22.59 4.21 -11.04
C ASP A 6 -21.58 3.19 -11.58
N PHE A 7 -22.07 2.13 -12.24
CA PHE A 7 -21.21 1.14 -12.88
C PHE A 7 -20.30 1.77 -13.94
N LYS A 8 -20.85 2.64 -14.82
CA LYS A 8 -20.04 3.34 -15.83
C LYS A 8 -18.96 4.21 -15.20
N THR A 9 -19.27 4.89 -14.11
CA THR A 9 -18.34 5.76 -13.39
C THR A 9 -17.19 4.94 -12.78
N ILE A 10 -17.50 3.84 -12.11
CA ILE A 10 -16.50 2.92 -11.54
C ILE A 10 -15.61 2.36 -12.66
N TYR A 11 -16.23 1.84 -13.72
CA TYR A 11 -15.51 1.28 -14.87
C TYR A 11 -14.57 2.29 -15.53
N TYR A 12 -15.02 3.55 -15.69
CA TYR A 12 -14.20 4.62 -16.26
C TYR A 12 -12.93 4.88 -15.44
N TRP A 13 -13.04 5.00 -14.13
CA TRP A 13 -11.89 5.23 -13.26
C TRP A 13 -10.93 4.04 -13.23
N GLU A 14 -11.45 2.83 -13.22
CA GLU A 14 -10.62 1.63 -13.34
C GLU A 14 -9.89 1.56 -14.68
N TYR A 15 -10.55 1.91 -15.77
CA TYR A 15 -9.95 1.95 -17.10
C TYR A 15 -8.83 2.98 -17.17
N VAL A 16 -9.08 4.20 -16.71
CA VAL A 16 -8.08 5.28 -16.65
C VAL A 16 -6.87 4.86 -15.80
N HIS A 17 -7.11 4.28 -14.64
CA HIS A 17 -6.03 3.77 -13.77
C HIS A 17 -5.17 2.72 -14.49
N ARG A 18 -5.79 1.76 -15.16
CA ARG A 18 -5.07 0.74 -15.93
C ARG A 18 -4.31 1.32 -17.12
N LEU A 19 -4.88 2.33 -17.79
CA LEU A 19 -4.22 3.04 -18.89
C LEU A 19 -2.97 3.78 -18.40
N LEU A 20 -3.11 4.56 -17.32
CA LEU A 20 -2.01 5.27 -16.69
C LEU A 20 -0.90 4.33 -16.23
N GLY A 21 -1.24 3.19 -15.62
CA GLY A 21 -0.26 2.18 -15.23
C GLY A 21 0.58 1.68 -16.41
N ARG A 22 -0.04 1.43 -17.57
CA ARG A 22 0.68 1.05 -18.80
C ARG A 22 1.58 2.19 -19.30
N ILE A 23 1.07 3.42 -19.32
CA ILE A 23 1.83 4.60 -19.75
C ILE A 23 3.05 4.79 -18.85
N TYR A 24 2.92 4.70 -17.53
CA TYR A 24 4.05 4.80 -16.60
C TYR A 24 5.09 3.70 -16.82
N GLY A 25 4.66 2.47 -17.08
CA GLY A 25 5.58 1.39 -17.43
C GLY A 25 6.41 1.69 -18.70
N ILE A 26 5.76 2.22 -19.73
CA ILE A 26 6.40 2.61 -21.00
C ILE A 26 7.35 3.80 -20.78
N LEU A 27 6.89 4.84 -20.07
CA LEU A 27 7.68 6.03 -19.75
C LEU A 27 8.92 5.71 -18.92
N PHE A 28 8.90 4.64 -18.12
CA PHE A 28 10.09 4.17 -17.42
C PHE A 28 10.98 3.33 -18.34
N LEU A 29 10.40 2.40 -19.09
CA LEU A 29 11.13 1.41 -19.88
C LEU A 29 12.01 2.05 -20.98
N PHE A 30 11.45 2.99 -21.76
CA PHE A 30 12.21 3.59 -22.86
C PHE A 30 13.45 4.36 -22.42
N PRO A 31 13.39 5.30 -21.45
CA PRO A 31 14.58 5.96 -20.94
C PRO A 31 15.56 4.97 -20.28
N PHE A 32 15.06 3.98 -19.54
CA PHE A 32 15.91 2.95 -18.93
C PHE A 32 16.73 2.20 -19.98
N LEU A 33 16.10 1.68 -21.03
CA LEU A 33 16.79 0.99 -22.11
C LEU A 33 17.77 1.92 -22.86
N PHE A 34 17.35 3.15 -23.15
CA PHE A 34 18.21 4.12 -23.83
C PHE A 34 19.51 4.38 -23.02
N PHE A 35 19.39 4.67 -21.74
CA PHE A 35 20.57 4.94 -20.89
C PHE A 35 21.41 3.68 -20.62
N LEU A 36 20.78 2.51 -20.56
CA LEU A 36 21.47 1.23 -20.44
C LEU A 36 22.34 0.96 -21.69
N LEU A 37 21.79 1.13 -22.90
CA LEU A 37 22.51 0.95 -24.16
C LEU A 37 23.63 1.97 -24.36
N LYS A 38 23.41 3.22 -23.92
CA LYS A 38 24.43 4.28 -23.95
C LYS A 38 25.51 4.12 -22.87
N LYS A 39 25.37 3.13 -21.97
CA LYS A 39 26.28 2.94 -20.80
C LYS A 39 26.44 4.23 -19.97
N ALA A 40 25.35 5.01 -19.87
CA ALA A 40 25.38 6.34 -19.25
C ALA A 40 25.54 6.30 -17.72
N PHE A 41 25.20 5.19 -17.07
CA PHE A 41 25.26 5.02 -15.62
C PHE A 41 26.27 3.97 -15.20
N SER A 42 26.77 4.09 -13.98
CA SER A 42 27.59 3.06 -13.34
C SER A 42 26.81 1.75 -13.16
N LYS A 43 27.54 0.64 -12.99
CA LYS A 43 26.92 -0.68 -12.74
C LYS A 43 25.96 -0.67 -11.56
N GLU A 44 26.30 0.08 -10.50
CA GLU A 44 25.46 0.21 -9.29
C GLU A 44 24.11 0.88 -9.60
N TYR A 45 24.12 1.99 -10.36
CA TYR A 45 22.87 2.67 -10.74
C TYR A 45 22.05 1.84 -11.72
N ASN A 46 22.67 1.14 -12.64
CA ASN A 46 21.96 0.23 -13.54
C ASN A 46 21.22 -0.87 -12.75
N LEU A 47 21.86 -1.41 -11.68
CA LEU A 47 21.21 -2.40 -10.82
C LEU A 47 20.02 -1.82 -10.05
N LYS A 48 20.14 -0.58 -9.53
CA LYS A 48 19.04 0.14 -8.86
C LYS A 48 17.86 0.38 -9.81
N LEU A 49 18.13 0.83 -11.04
CA LEU A 49 17.11 1.03 -12.07
C LEU A 49 16.46 -0.28 -12.50
N PHE A 50 17.24 -1.34 -12.64
CA PHE A 50 16.72 -2.67 -12.94
C PHE A 50 15.81 -3.19 -11.83
N PHE A 51 16.18 -2.98 -10.57
CA PHE A 51 15.32 -3.31 -9.43
C PHE A 51 13.99 -2.55 -9.45
N LEU A 52 14.00 -1.24 -9.75
CA LEU A 52 12.78 -0.46 -9.93
C LEU A 52 11.93 -1.00 -11.08
N PHE A 53 12.54 -1.39 -12.18
CA PHE A 53 11.83 -2.00 -13.32
C PHE A 53 11.11 -3.28 -12.92
N ILE A 54 11.77 -4.16 -12.16
CA ILE A 54 11.15 -5.38 -11.63
C ILE A 54 9.97 -5.05 -10.70
N LEU A 55 10.10 -4.03 -9.83
CA LEU A 55 8.99 -3.59 -8.98
C LEU A 55 7.80 -3.05 -9.79
N ILE A 56 8.05 -2.32 -10.88
CA ILE A 56 6.98 -1.83 -11.79
C ILE A 56 6.26 -3.01 -12.45
N LEU A 57 7.01 -4.00 -12.93
CA LEU A 57 6.42 -5.22 -13.51
C LEU A 57 5.59 -5.98 -12.47
N LEU A 58 6.12 -6.15 -11.26
CA LEU A 58 5.42 -6.80 -10.16
C LEU A 58 4.14 -6.06 -9.78
N GLN A 59 4.19 -4.71 -9.72
CA GLN A 59 3.02 -3.87 -9.48
C GLN A 59 1.93 -4.08 -10.52
N GLY A 60 2.30 -4.11 -11.80
CA GLY A 60 1.37 -4.39 -12.90
C GLY A 60 0.79 -5.81 -12.83
N PHE A 61 1.63 -6.80 -12.54
CA PHE A 61 1.21 -8.19 -12.39
C PHE A 61 0.22 -8.38 -11.24
N VAL A 62 0.55 -7.85 -10.05
CA VAL A 62 -0.32 -7.95 -8.87
C VAL A 62 -1.66 -7.25 -9.11
N GLY A 63 -1.66 -6.06 -9.75
CA GLY A 63 -2.89 -5.37 -10.12
C GLY A 63 -3.75 -6.16 -11.10
N TRP A 64 -3.16 -6.77 -12.12
CA TRP A 64 -3.87 -7.66 -13.04
C TRP A 64 -4.42 -8.91 -12.33
N TYR A 65 -3.59 -9.56 -11.50
CA TYR A 65 -4.00 -10.74 -10.74
C TYR A 65 -5.14 -10.44 -9.77
N MET A 66 -5.09 -9.28 -9.11
CA MET A 66 -6.13 -8.82 -8.19
C MET A 66 -7.51 -8.78 -8.86
N VAL A 67 -7.59 -8.16 -10.04
CA VAL A 67 -8.85 -8.05 -10.79
C VAL A 67 -9.29 -9.41 -11.34
N LYS A 68 -8.38 -10.15 -11.99
CA LYS A 68 -8.72 -11.44 -12.61
C LYS A 68 -9.21 -12.49 -11.63
N SER A 69 -8.64 -12.53 -10.43
CA SER A 69 -8.94 -13.57 -9.43
C SER A 69 -10.00 -13.17 -8.41
N GLY A 70 -10.38 -11.89 -8.35
CA GLY A 70 -11.37 -11.38 -7.39
C GLY A 70 -12.79 -11.31 -7.94
N LEU A 71 -12.96 -11.14 -9.25
CA LEU A 71 -14.27 -10.86 -9.87
C LEU A 71 -14.89 -12.09 -10.58
N VAL A 72 -14.41 -13.30 -10.32
CA VAL A 72 -14.97 -14.53 -10.93
C VAL A 72 -16.16 -15.05 -10.16
N GLU A 73 -16.10 -15.02 -8.82
CA GLU A 73 -17.16 -15.54 -7.94
C GLU A 73 -17.68 -14.49 -6.95
N LEU A 74 -16.91 -13.41 -6.75
CA LEU A 74 -17.24 -12.35 -5.79
C LEU A 74 -17.44 -11.01 -6.51
N THR A 75 -18.29 -10.16 -5.97
CA THR A 75 -18.54 -8.80 -6.47
C THR A 75 -17.44 -7.81 -6.07
N SER A 76 -16.53 -8.22 -5.18
CA SER A 76 -15.46 -7.36 -4.65
C SER A 76 -14.09 -8.05 -4.72
N VAL A 77 -13.06 -7.24 -4.79
CA VAL A 77 -11.66 -7.68 -4.75
C VAL A 77 -11.26 -8.02 -3.32
N SER A 78 -10.48 -9.11 -3.12
CA SER A 78 -9.94 -9.45 -1.80
C SER A 78 -9.14 -8.30 -1.20
N HIS A 79 -9.47 -7.93 0.05
CA HIS A 79 -8.77 -6.90 0.82
C HIS A 79 -7.27 -7.19 1.02
N PHE A 80 -6.87 -8.46 1.11
CA PHE A 80 -5.46 -8.86 1.17
C PHE A 80 -4.71 -8.51 -0.13
N ARG A 81 -5.31 -8.79 -1.29
CA ARG A 81 -4.69 -8.48 -2.59
C ARG A 81 -4.62 -6.98 -2.81
N LEU A 82 -5.66 -6.24 -2.39
CA LEU A 82 -5.67 -4.78 -2.40
C LEU A 82 -4.52 -4.21 -1.56
N ALA A 83 -4.33 -4.72 -0.34
CA ALA A 83 -3.24 -4.30 0.53
C ALA A 83 -1.85 -4.61 -0.05
N ILE A 84 -1.66 -5.78 -0.65
CA ILE A 84 -0.39 -6.13 -1.30
C ILE A 84 -0.10 -5.15 -2.44
N HIS A 85 -1.08 -4.89 -3.31
CA HIS A 85 -0.94 -3.96 -4.44
C HIS A 85 -0.57 -2.56 -3.97
N LEU A 86 -1.26 -2.03 -2.96
CA LEU A 86 -1.00 -0.71 -2.39
C LEU A 86 0.39 -0.62 -1.74
N ASN A 87 0.79 -1.64 -0.97
CA ASN A 87 2.11 -1.65 -0.32
C ASN A 87 3.26 -1.72 -1.33
N ILE A 88 3.13 -2.51 -2.42
CA ILE A 88 4.15 -2.54 -3.48
C ILE A 88 4.28 -1.16 -4.14
N ALA A 89 3.16 -0.46 -4.40
CA ALA A 89 3.19 0.90 -4.94
C ALA A 89 3.95 1.87 -4.02
N LEU A 90 3.73 1.78 -2.70
CA LEU A 90 4.44 2.61 -1.72
C LEU A 90 5.92 2.27 -1.61
N ILE A 91 6.28 0.99 -1.64
CA ILE A 91 7.69 0.56 -1.68
C ILE A 91 8.37 1.10 -2.93
N LEU A 92 7.72 1.00 -4.10
CA LEU A 92 8.23 1.57 -5.35
C LEU A 92 8.44 3.07 -5.23
N PHE A 93 7.45 3.81 -4.71
CA PHE A 93 7.57 5.25 -4.47
C PHE A 93 8.72 5.58 -3.50
N ALA A 94 8.82 4.87 -2.38
CA ALA A 94 9.89 5.07 -1.40
C ALA A 94 11.27 4.81 -1.99
N CYS A 95 11.43 3.76 -2.82
CA CYS A 95 12.69 3.46 -3.50
C CYS A 95 13.07 4.55 -4.52
N ILE A 96 12.11 5.01 -5.34
CA ILE A 96 12.34 6.11 -6.30
C ILE A 96 12.77 7.37 -5.55
N PHE A 97 12.03 7.74 -4.50
CA PHE A 97 12.34 8.93 -3.70
C PHE A 97 13.70 8.83 -3.01
N TRP A 98 14.03 7.67 -2.44
CA TRP A 98 15.32 7.42 -1.83
C TRP A 98 16.48 7.52 -2.83
N TYR A 99 16.34 6.94 -4.02
CA TYR A 99 17.36 7.04 -5.07
C TYR A 99 17.51 8.48 -5.58
N PHE A 100 16.40 9.20 -5.72
CA PHE A 100 16.42 10.62 -6.07
C PHE A 100 17.17 11.47 -5.05
N LEU A 101 16.91 11.26 -3.75
CA LEU A 101 17.63 11.98 -2.68
C LEU A 101 19.12 11.67 -2.64
N ASN A 102 19.49 10.41 -2.86
CA ASN A 102 20.91 10.04 -2.93
C ASN A 102 21.61 10.69 -4.13
N LEU A 103 20.97 10.76 -5.28
CA LEU A 103 21.50 11.45 -6.45
C LEU A 103 21.62 12.96 -6.22
N LYS A 104 20.58 13.59 -5.71
CA LYS A 104 20.55 15.04 -5.45
C LYS A 104 21.62 15.47 -4.45
N ASN A 105 21.84 14.69 -3.41
CA ASN A 105 22.76 15.04 -2.33
C ASN A 105 24.18 14.48 -2.54
N PHE A 106 24.45 13.81 -3.66
CA PHE A 106 25.73 13.13 -3.94
C PHE A 106 26.15 12.18 -2.81
N THR A 107 25.19 11.52 -2.16
CA THR A 107 25.41 10.60 -1.05
C THR A 107 25.10 9.17 -1.49
N ASN A 108 25.80 8.21 -0.88
CA ASN A 108 25.55 6.78 -1.08
C ASN A 108 25.13 6.14 0.24
N LYS A 109 24.06 6.66 0.85
CA LYS A 109 23.56 6.15 2.13
C LYS A 109 22.74 4.88 1.88
N TYR A 110 23.00 3.87 2.72
CA TYR A 110 22.18 2.66 2.75
C TYR A 110 20.98 2.85 3.67
N PHE A 111 19.79 2.45 3.22
CA PHE A 111 18.57 2.54 4.03
C PHE A 111 18.67 1.69 5.31
N PHE A 112 19.31 0.53 5.24
CA PHE A 112 19.45 -0.41 6.36
C PHE A 112 20.69 -0.15 7.23
N ASN A 113 20.95 1.08 7.60
CA ASN A 113 21.92 1.39 8.64
C ASN A 113 21.22 1.38 10.01
N PHE A 114 21.56 0.41 10.88
CA PHE A 114 20.92 0.23 12.19
C PHE A 114 21.63 1.03 13.29
N SER A 115 21.73 2.35 13.14
CA SER A 115 22.12 3.19 14.27
C SER A 115 20.96 3.33 15.27
N LYS A 116 21.28 3.44 16.59
CA LYS A 116 20.26 3.60 17.63
C LYS A 116 19.35 4.83 17.41
N LYS A 117 19.92 5.91 16.86
CA LYS A 117 19.15 7.15 16.54
C LYS A 117 18.16 6.99 15.41
N GLU A 118 18.41 6.07 14.47
CA GLU A 118 17.56 5.88 13.30
C GLU A 118 16.46 4.85 13.53
N ILE A 119 16.53 4.06 14.62
CA ILE A 119 15.56 3.00 14.87
C ILE A 119 14.15 3.57 15.08
N PHE A 120 14.04 4.72 15.74
CA PHE A 120 12.75 5.40 15.96
C PHE A 120 12.10 5.82 14.62
N PHE A 121 12.88 6.40 13.72
CA PHE A 121 12.37 6.75 12.39
C PHE A 121 11.96 5.52 11.57
N LYS A 122 12.72 4.43 11.66
CA LYS A 122 12.38 3.16 10.98
C LYS A 122 11.12 2.54 11.55
N LEU A 123 10.95 2.58 12.88
CA LEU A 123 9.72 2.16 13.53
C LEU A 123 8.53 3.01 13.07
N PHE A 124 8.72 4.32 12.95
CA PHE A 124 7.70 5.22 12.41
C PHE A 124 7.30 4.85 10.98
N VAL A 125 8.27 4.63 10.10
CA VAL A 125 8.01 4.18 8.71
C VAL A 125 7.26 2.84 8.71
N PHE A 126 7.67 1.89 9.55
CA PHE A 126 6.96 0.61 9.69
C PHE A 126 5.51 0.79 10.15
N LEU A 127 5.26 1.64 11.17
CA LEU A 127 3.91 1.95 11.64
C LEU A 127 3.04 2.57 10.54
N ILE A 128 3.61 3.44 9.70
CA ILE A 128 2.90 4.02 8.55
C ILE A 128 2.52 2.93 7.54
N PHE A 129 3.43 2.02 7.17
CA PHE A 129 3.12 0.91 6.28
C PHE A 129 2.04 0.00 6.86
N PHE A 130 2.12 -0.28 8.16
CA PHE A 130 1.10 -1.06 8.86
C PHE A 130 -0.27 -0.37 8.85
N GLN A 131 -0.32 0.94 9.11
CA GLN A 131 -1.53 1.75 9.06
C GLN A 131 -2.16 1.75 7.64
N ILE A 132 -1.34 1.86 6.60
CA ILE A 132 -1.79 1.81 5.22
C ILE A 132 -2.35 0.43 4.87
N THR A 133 -1.73 -0.64 5.36
CA THR A 133 -2.23 -2.01 5.21
C THR A 133 -3.61 -2.16 5.86
N LEU A 134 -3.76 -1.70 7.10
CA LEU A 134 -5.06 -1.69 7.79
C LEU A 134 -6.09 -0.80 7.06
N GLY A 135 -5.67 0.32 6.49
CA GLY A 135 -6.53 1.17 5.67
C GLY A 135 -7.04 0.47 4.40
N ALA A 136 -6.17 -0.30 3.75
CA ALA A 136 -6.57 -1.14 2.60
C ALA A 136 -7.57 -2.23 3.02
N PHE A 137 -7.38 -2.85 4.19
CA PHE A 137 -8.34 -3.82 4.73
C PHE A 137 -9.68 -3.14 5.07
N THR A 138 -9.64 -1.98 5.74
CA THR A 138 -10.84 -1.20 6.06
C THR A 138 -11.64 -0.84 4.80
N SER A 139 -10.96 -0.45 3.73
CA SER A 139 -11.59 -0.15 2.44
C SER A 139 -12.13 -1.40 1.75
N GLY A 140 -11.33 -2.47 1.68
CA GLY A 140 -11.72 -3.69 0.97
C GLY A 140 -12.79 -4.53 1.67
N LEU A 141 -13.02 -4.32 2.96
CA LEU A 141 -14.07 -4.95 3.78
C LEU A 141 -15.28 -4.03 4.00
N ASP A 142 -15.31 -2.83 3.43
CA ASP A 142 -16.30 -1.79 3.77
C ASP A 142 -16.40 -1.49 5.28
N ALA A 143 -15.34 -1.80 6.03
CA ALA A 143 -15.30 -1.76 7.48
C ALA A 143 -15.57 -0.38 8.07
N GLY A 144 -15.28 0.69 7.32
CA GLY A 144 -15.56 2.07 7.73
C GLY A 144 -17.06 2.39 7.86
N LYS A 145 -17.94 1.53 7.35
CA LYS A 145 -19.40 1.72 7.39
C LYS A 145 -20.06 1.07 8.62
N ILE A 146 -19.35 0.23 9.39
CA ILE A 146 -19.91 -0.56 10.49
C ILE A 146 -20.13 0.30 11.72
N TYR A 147 -19.10 0.95 12.20
CA TYR A 147 -19.18 1.88 13.33
C TYR A 147 -18.96 3.31 12.86
N GLN A 148 -20.03 4.13 12.91
CA GLN A 148 -19.99 5.53 12.48
C GLN A 148 -19.80 6.51 13.65
N THR A 149 -19.69 6.00 14.87
CA THR A 149 -19.45 6.77 16.09
C THR A 149 -17.97 6.93 16.38
N TRP A 150 -17.60 8.01 17.09
CA TRP A 150 -16.23 8.30 17.51
C TRP A 150 -16.26 9.10 18.83
N PRO A 151 -15.39 8.84 19.80
CA PRO A 151 -14.25 7.90 19.81
C PRO A 151 -14.66 6.45 20.06
N LEU A 152 -15.88 6.19 20.52
CA LEU A 152 -16.40 4.87 20.80
C LEU A 152 -16.86 4.15 19.52
N MET A 153 -17.02 2.83 19.61
CA MET A 153 -17.66 1.98 18.61
C MET A 153 -19.05 1.62 19.14
N ASN A 154 -20.07 2.44 18.82
CA ASN A 154 -21.36 2.56 19.48
C ASN A 154 -21.20 3.04 20.95
N GLU A 155 -21.59 2.23 21.94
CA GLU A 155 -21.51 2.55 23.36
C GLU A 155 -20.17 2.13 24.01
N ASN A 156 -19.40 1.24 23.34
CA ASN A 156 -18.19 0.66 23.87
C ASN A 156 -16.95 1.16 23.12
N TYR A 157 -15.80 1.10 23.76
CA TYR A 157 -14.51 1.38 23.11
C TYR A 157 -14.09 0.24 22.16
N PHE A 158 -14.40 -1.01 22.57
CA PHE A 158 -14.13 -2.22 21.78
C PHE A 158 -15.39 -2.66 21.02
N PRO A 159 -15.28 -3.24 19.82
CA PRO A 159 -16.43 -3.74 19.06
C PRO A 159 -17.26 -4.74 19.87
N ASP A 160 -18.58 -4.52 19.92
CA ASP A 160 -19.52 -5.34 20.69
C ASP A 160 -19.95 -6.62 19.96
N ASP A 161 -19.74 -6.69 18.66
CA ASP A 161 -20.06 -7.84 17.80
C ASP A 161 -18.92 -8.87 17.66
N THR A 162 -17.78 -8.67 18.34
CA THR A 162 -16.59 -9.53 18.19
C THR A 162 -16.74 -10.85 18.96
N ASN A 163 -16.56 -11.95 18.26
CA ASN A 163 -16.56 -13.29 18.86
C ASN A 163 -15.13 -13.74 19.24
N PHE A 164 -14.77 -13.58 20.52
CA PHE A 164 -13.44 -13.94 21.05
C PHE A 164 -13.11 -15.45 21.02
N LYS A 165 -14.11 -16.32 20.87
CA LYS A 165 -13.87 -17.77 20.90
C LYS A 165 -13.16 -18.31 19.67
N ASN A 166 -13.20 -17.57 18.55
CA ASN A 166 -12.65 -17.98 17.26
C ASN A 166 -11.57 -17.02 16.73
N LEU A 167 -10.85 -16.33 17.61
CA LEU A 167 -9.80 -15.40 17.23
C LEU A 167 -8.56 -16.15 16.71
N THR A 168 -8.47 -16.27 15.40
CA THR A 168 -7.23 -16.61 14.69
C THR A 168 -6.66 -15.36 14.01
N ILE A 169 -5.37 -15.38 13.69
CA ILE A 169 -4.73 -14.24 12.99
C ILE A 169 -5.47 -13.92 11.68
N SER A 170 -5.91 -14.94 10.94
CA SER A 170 -6.69 -14.74 9.71
C SER A 170 -8.03 -14.07 9.97
N ASN A 171 -8.73 -14.45 11.04
CA ASN A 171 -10.04 -13.90 11.37
C ASN A 171 -9.93 -12.44 11.84
N ILE A 172 -8.89 -12.09 12.61
CA ILE A 172 -8.65 -10.71 13.05
C ILE A 172 -8.55 -9.74 11.88
N PHE A 173 -7.88 -10.14 10.79
CA PHE A 173 -7.71 -9.30 9.61
C PHE A 173 -8.81 -9.47 8.55
N SER A 174 -9.79 -10.34 8.78
CA SER A 174 -10.95 -10.55 7.91
C SER A 174 -12.27 -10.10 8.56
N ASP A 175 -12.24 -9.79 9.86
CA ASP A 175 -13.40 -9.25 10.59
C ASP A 175 -13.42 -7.71 10.42
N PRO A 176 -14.47 -7.15 9.80
CA PRO A 176 -14.51 -5.71 9.52
C PRO A 176 -14.49 -4.85 10.78
N SER A 177 -15.13 -5.29 11.87
CA SER A 177 -15.20 -4.55 13.14
C SER A 177 -13.84 -4.48 13.80
N LEU A 178 -13.11 -5.60 13.84
CA LEU A 178 -11.74 -5.65 14.37
C LEU A 178 -10.75 -4.86 13.51
N VAL A 179 -10.87 -4.96 12.20
CA VAL A 179 -10.02 -4.19 11.27
C VAL A 179 -10.23 -2.69 11.47
N GLN A 180 -11.49 -2.23 11.60
CA GLN A 180 -11.79 -0.83 11.90
C GLN A 180 -11.21 -0.40 13.25
N PHE A 181 -11.34 -1.22 14.28
CA PHE A 181 -10.76 -0.98 15.60
C PHE A 181 -9.24 -0.85 15.55
N LEU A 182 -8.56 -1.81 14.92
CA LEU A 182 -7.10 -1.79 14.77
C LEU A 182 -6.62 -0.57 13.97
N HIS A 183 -7.33 -0.21 12.89
CA HIS A 183 -7.00 0.95 12.06
C HIS A 183 -7.09 2.25 12.86
N ARG A 184 -8.16 2.44 13.66
CA ARG A 184 -8.32 3.61 14.54
C ARG A 184 -7.23 3.70 15.60
N ASN A 185 -6.97 2.59 16.30
CA ASN A 185 -5.98 2.57 17.39
C ASN A 185 -4.55 2.77 16.86
N THR A 186 -4.20 2.18 15.73
CA THR A 186 -2.89 2.40 15.11
C THR A 186 -2.72 3.86 14.71
N ALA A 187 -3.78 4.53 14.22
CA ALA A 187 -3.75 5.96 13.93
C ALA A 187 -3.45 6.79 15.18
N TYR A 188 -4.05 6.46 16.35
CA TYR A 188 -3.75 7.15 17.62
C TYR A 188 -2.28 6.92 18.02
N ILE A 189 -1.78 5.69 17.92
CA ILE A 189 -0.38 5.38 18.22
C ILE A 189 0.54 6.22 17.34
N ILE A 190 0.29 6.29 16.03
CA ILE A 190 1.10 7.09 15.10
C ILE A 190 1.04 8.57 15.44
N PHE A 191 -0.14 9.10 15.77
CA PHE A 191 -0.31 10.49 16.16
C PHE A 191 0.55 10.86 17.38
N PHE A 192 0.44 10.10 18.47
CA PHE A 192 1.24 10.36 19.67
C PHE A 192 2.73 10.10 19.43
N TYR A 193 3.07 9.09 18.65
CA TYR A 193 4.46 8.79 18.28
C TYR A 193 5.09 9.94 17.48
N THR A 194 4.33 10.58 16.59
CA THR A 194 4.80 11.73 15.80
C THR A 194 5.11 12.94 16.68
N ILE A 195 4.37 13.13 17.77
CA ILE A 195 4.63 14.21 18.72
C ILE A 195 5.90 13.94 19.54
N PHE A 196 6.22 12.66 19.78
CA PHE A 196 7.35 12.25 20.59
C PHE A 196 8.69 12.23 19.85
N ILE A 197 8.69 12.02 18.52
CA ILE A 197 9.90 12.04 17.66
C ILE A 197 10.32 13.48 17.36
#